data_540c87d75169175f1d89421281de97a8
#
_entry.id   540c87d75169175f1d89421281de97a8
#
_cell.length_a   1.000
_cell.length_b   1.000
_cell.length_c   1.000
_cell.angle_alpha   90.00
_cell.angle_beta   90.00
_cell.angle_gamma   90.00
#
_symmetry.space_group_name_H-M   'P 1'
#
loop_
_entity.id
_entity.type
_entity.pdbx_description
1 polymer ?
#
loop_
_entity_poly.entity_id
_entity_poly.type
_entity_poly.pdbx_seq_one_letter_code
_entity_poly.pdbx_strand_id
1 'polypeptide(L)'
;MRIIVCLKPVPDPKYWKQMTLHPTLKVLVREGIPNVINPLDRNALEEALRIKERHGGEVIILSMAPLFSLSILREALAMGGDRAVLLSDKAFAGSDTLATSYILSEGVKKIGPFDLILCGNQTIDGWTGHVGPQLSEFLGIEGISLVRMIEEFYLEQDAMGRSKNGSIIVRRKIDLGYARIEARFPVLLSVVKDINTPRYATFAGILG
;
A
#
# COMPACT_ATOMS: atom_id res chain seq x y z
N MET A 1 13.71 -3.93 10.43
CA MET A 1 12.26 -4.02 10.24
C MET A 1 11.94 -4.21 8.76
N ARG A 2 10.88 -4.94 8.42
CA ARG A 2 10.43 -5.12 7.03
C ARG A 2 9.00 -4.59 6.88
N ILE A 3 8.84 -3.62 5.99
CA ILE A 3 7.57 -2.97 5.71
C ILE A 3 7.14 -3.36 4.29
N ILE A 4 5.92 -3.83 4.13
CA ILE A 4 5.32 -4.08 2.81
C ILE A 4 4.32 -2.95 2.51
N VAL A 5 4.44 -2.33 1.36
CA VAL A 5 3.49 -1.31 0.89
C VAL A 5 2.68 -1.89 -0.26
N CYS A 6 1.38 -2.10 -0.05
CA CYS A 6 0.48 -2.46 -1.14
C CYS A 6 0.16 -1.21 -1.96
N LEU A 7 0.42 -1.26 -3.26
CA LEU A 7 0.30 -0.13 -4.16
C LEU A 7 -0.51 -0.53 -5.40
N LYS A 8 -1.51 0.27 -5.74
CA LYS A 8 -2.33 0.08 -6.94
C LYS A 8 -2.05 1.15 -7.98
N PRO A 9 -1.69 0.78 -9.22
CA PRO A 9 -1.78 1.67 -10.38
C PRO A 9 -3.24 1.99 -10.67
N VAL A 10 -3.56 3.27 -10.79
CA VAL A 10 -4.91 3.75 -11.13
C VAL A 10 -4.83 4.71 -12.31
N PRO A 11 -5.90 4.83 -13.13
CA PRO A 11 -5.94 5.82 -14.20
C PRO A 11 -5.71 7.24 -13.66
N ASP A 12 -4.88 8.03 -14.35
CA ASP A 12 -4.60 9.41 -13.94
C ASP A 12 -5.90 10.24 -13.97
N PRO A 13 -6.28 10.85 -12.83
CA PRO A 13 -7.50 11.67 -12.74
C PRO A 13 -7.58 12.82 -13.75
N LYS A 14 -6.45 13.30 -14.23
CA LYS A 14 -6.39 14.34 -15.28
C LYS A 14 -7.09 13.93 -16.57
N TYR A 15 -7.18 12.63 -16.81
CA TYR A 15 -7.77 12.06 -18.04
C TYR A 15 -9.17 11.45 -17.83
N TRP A 16 -9.78 11.61 -16.66
CA TRP A 16 -11.11 11.02 -16.37
C TRP A 16 -12.19 11.40 -17.37
N LYS A 17 -12.14 12.61 -17.92
CA LYS A 17 -13.09 13.04 -18.98
C LYS A 17 -12.96 12.25 -20.29
N GLN A 18 -11.86 11.55 -20.50
CA GLN A 18 -11.59 10.73 -21.70
C GLN A 18 -11.96 9.26 -21.47
N MET A 19 -12.24 8.86 -20.22
CA MET A 19 -12.64 7.50 -19.91
C MET A 19 -14.07 7.24 -20.38
N THR A 20 -14.26 6.11 -21.03
CA THR A 20 -15.56 5.65 -21.51
C THR A 20 -15.90 4.29 -20.90
N LEU A 21 -17.19 3.96 -20.84
CA LEU A 21 -17.63 2.62 -20.47
C LEU A 21 -17.71 1.77 -21.74
N HIS A 22 -17.19 0.55 -21.66
CA HIS A 22 -17.39 -0.43 -22.73
C HIS A 22 -18.90 -0.69 -22.89
N PRO A 23 -19.47 -0.55 -24.09
CA PRO A 23 -20.93 -0.52 -24.29
C PRO A 23 -21.61 -1.81 -23.83
N THR A 24 -20.93 -2.95 -24.00
CA THR A 24 -21.49 -4.27 -23.66
C THR A 24 -21.03 -4.75 -22.27
N LEU A 25 -19.73 -4.68 -21.99
CA LEU A 25 -19.14 -5.25 -20.77
C LEU A 25 -19.33 -4.37 -19.53
N LYS A 26 -19.75 -3.09 -19.72
CA LYS A 26 -19.95 -2.11 -18.63
C LYS A 26 -18.71 -1.92 -17.74
N VAL A 27 -17.51 -2.18 -18.26
CA VAL A 27 -16.22 -1.93 -17.60
C VAL A 27 -15.61 -0.64 -18.16
N LEU A 28 -14.79 0.03 -17.35
CA LEU A 28 -14.06 1.23 -17.79
C LEU A 28 -13.03 0.86 -18.87
N VAL A 29 -13.10 1.52 -20.01
CA VAL A 29 -12.06 1.46 -21.04
C VAL A 29 -10.90 2.34 -20.58
N ARG A 30 -9.75 1.72 -20.33
CA ARG A 30 -8.53 2.37 -19.81
C ARG A 30 -7.43 2.50 -20.87
N GLU A 31 -7.72 2.07 -22.10
CA GLU A 31 -6.76 2.09 -23.19
C GLU A 31 -6.34 3.53 -23.53
N GLY A 32 -5.03 3.76 -23.64
CA GLY A 32 -4.47 5.08 -23.91
C GLY A 32 -4.45 6.05 -22.71
N ILE A 33 -4.94 5.65 -21.53
CA ILE A 33 -4.93 6.49 -20.34
C ILE A 33 -3.71 6.15 -19.48
N PRO A 34 -2.84 7.14 -19.17
CA PRO A 34 -1.71 6.92 -18.27
C PRO A 34 -2.18 6.48 -16.89
N ASN A 35 -1.40 5.61 -16.25
CA ASN A 35 -1.59 5.25 -14.85
C ASN A 35 -0.69 6.10 -13.95
N VAL A 36 -1.15 6.31 -12.73
CA VAL A 36 -0.39 6.91 -11.62
C VAL A 36 -0.48 6.01 -10.39
N ILE A 37 0.41 6.20 -9.43
CA ILE A 37 0.25 5.60 -8.10
C ILE A 37 -1.05 6.13 -7.49
N ASN A 38 -1.91 5.23 -6.98
CA ASN A 38 -3.09 5.68 -6.22
C ASN A 38 -2.67 6.69 -5.12
N PRO A 39 -3.29 7.87 -5.05
CA PRO A 39 -2.84 8.93 -4.14
C PRO A 39 -2.71 8.49 -2.67
N LEU A 40 -3.63 7.66 -2.17
CA LEU A 40 -3.55 7.19 -0.79
C LEU A 40 -2.46 6.10 -0.60
N ASP A 41 -2.16 5.32 -1.63
CA ASP A 41 -1.02 4.39 -1.58
C ASP A 41 0.31 5.14 -1.63
N ARG A 42 0.35 6.30 -2.30
CA ARG A 42 1.51 7.21 -2.26
C ARG A 42 1.73 7.76 -0.84
N ASN A 43 0.67 8.07 -0.10
CA ASN A 43 0.76 8.41 1.33
C ASN A 43 1.27 7.22 2.16
N ALA A 44 0.80 6.00 1.88
CA ALA A 44 1.28 4.79 2.54
C ALA A 44 2.77 4.55 2.30
N LEU A 45 3.23 4.73 1.05
CA LEU A 45 4.66 4.63 0.70
C LEU A 45 5.49 5.68 1.44
N GLU A 46 5.06 6.94 1.43
CA GLU A 46 5.74 8.00 2.17
C GLU A 46 5.89 7.68 3.66
N GLU A 47 4.83 7.15 4.28
CA GLU A 47 4.90 6.79 5.70
C GLU A 47 5.87 5.63 5.94
N ALA A 48 5.88 4.61 5.07
CA ALA A 48 6.85 3.52 5.11
C ALA A 48 8.29 4.05 5.03
N LEU A 49 8.56 4.99 4.13
CA LEU A 49 9.88 5.59 3.97
C LEU A 49 10.30 6.39 5.21
N ARG A 50 9.39 7.16 5.81
CA ARG A 50 9.64 7.89 7.07
C ARG A 50 9.94 6.96 8.24
N ILE A 51 9.23 5.84 8.33
CA ILE A 51 9.49 4.82 9.35
C ILE A 51 10.87 4.19 9.12
N LYS A 52 11.19 3.83 7.87
CA LYS A 52 12.52 3.30 7.50
C LYS A 52 13.64 4.29 7.84
N GLU A 53 13.47 5.58 7.57
CA GLU A 53 14.45 6.62 7.86
C GLU A 53 14.72 6.77 9.37
N ARG A 54 13.71 6.56 10.22
CA ARG A 54 13.82 6.69 11.69
C ARG A 54 14.31 5.43 12.38
N HIS A 55 13.89 4.27 11.89
CA HIS A 55 14.04 2.99 12.59
C HIS A 55 14.88 1.96 11.82
N GLY A 56 15.31 2.30 10.62
CA GLY A 56 15.97 1.35 9.73
C GLY A 56 15.03 0.31 9.13
N GLY A 57 15.56 -0.53 8.25
CA GLY A 57 14.83 -1.63 7.67
C GLY A 57 14.69 -1.57 6.16
N GLU A 58 13.76 -2.36 5.61
CA GLU A 58 13.51 -2.54 4.18
C GLU A 58 12.05 -2.20 3.86
N VAL A 59 11.82 -1.45 2.78
CA VAL A 59 10.48 -1.14 2.23
C VAL A 59 10.29 -1.91 0.93
N ILE A 60 9.33 -2.84 0.94
CA ILE A 60 8.99 -3.68 -0.22
C ILE A 60 7.65 -3.21 -0.77
N ILE A 61 7.64 -2.87 -2.05
CA ILE A 61 6.42 -2.49 -2.77
C ILE A 61 5.78 -3.76 -3.32
N LEU A 62 4.51 -4.00 -3.03
CA LEU A 62 3.72 -5.11 -3.57
C LEU A 62 2.57 -4.57 -4.40
N SER A 63 2.43 -5.02 -5.62
CA SER A 63 1.33 -4.63 -6.51
C SER A 63 0.78 -5.82 -7.27
N MET A 64 -0.56 -5.91 -7.38
CA MET A 64 -1.25 -6.79 -8.31
C MET A 64 -1.71 -5.96 -9.50
N ALA A 65 -1.04 -6.10 -10.63
CA ALA A 65 -1.30 -5.26 -11.80
C ALA A 65 -0.76 -5.92 -13.10
N PRO A 66 -1.24 -5.49 -14.27
CA PRO A 66 -0.68 -5.94 -15.54
C PRO A 66 0.75 -5.42 -15.76
N LEU A 67 1.53 -6.13 -16.60
CA LEU A 67 2.94 -5.83 -16.87
C LEU A 67 3.21 -4.40 -17.37
N PHE A 68 2.28 -3.79 -18.08
CA PHE A 68 2.45 -2.40 -18.54
C PHE A 68 2.48 -1.39 -17.38
N SER A 69 2.12 -1.79 -16.16
CA SER A 69 2.20 -0.95 -14.97
C SER A 69 3.59 -0.90 -14.31
N LEU A 70 4.60 -1.53 -14.88
CA LEU A 70 5.98 -1.55 -14.35
C LEU A 70 6.56 -0.15 -14.13
N SER A 71 6.20 0.83 -14.97
CA SER A 71 6.64 2.24 -14.80
C SER A 71 6.22 2.82 -13.45
N ILE A 72 5.06 2.41 -12.93
CA ILE A 72 4.53 2.88 -11.64
C ILE A 72 5.35 2.28 -10.48
N LEU A 73 5.77 1.03 -10.59
CA LEU A 73 6.64 0.41 -9.58
C LEU A 73 8.03 1.04 -9.60
N ARG A 74 8.56 1.37 -10.79
CA ARG A 74 9.82 2.10 -10.91
C ARG A 74 9.74 3.49 -10.27
N GLU A 75 8.62 4.21 -10.44
CA GLU A 75 8.39 5.48 -9.74
C GLU A 75 8.44 5.29 -8.22
N ALA A 76 7.79 4.25 -7.69
CA ALA A 76 7.80 3.96 -6.27
C ALA A 76 9.22 3.59 -5.73
N LEU A 77 10.01 2.87 -6.52
CA LEU A 77 11.44 2.63 -6.21
C LEU A 77 12.23 3.94 -6.22
N ALA A 78 12.01 4.81 -7.21
CA ALA A 78 12.65 6.11 -7.31
C ALA A 78 12.28 7.07 -6.16
N MET A 79 11.15 6.84 -5.48
CA MET A 79 10.78 7.55 -4.24
C MET A 79 11.58 7.05 -3.03
N GLY A 80 12.21 5.87 -3.09
CA GLY A 80 13.05 5.33 -2.02
C GLY A 80 12.70 3.92 -1.54
N GLY A 81 11.77 3.22 -2.23
CA GLY A 81 11.52 1.80 -2.00
C GLY A 81 12.75 0.95 -2.32
N ASP A 82 12.98 -0.13 -1.59
CA ASP A 82 14.15 -0.98 -1.76
C ASP A 82 13.94 -2.08 -2.79
N ARG A 83 12.71 -2.61 -2.86
CA ARG A 83 12.35 -3.70 -3.75
C ARG A 83 10.90 -3.58 -4.18
N ALA A 84 10.58 -4.02 -5.40
CA ALA A 84 9.22 -4.10 -5.89
C ALA A 84 8.90 -5.52 -6.33
N VAL A 85 7.69 -5.98 -6.01
CA VAL A 85 7.12 -7.28 -6.40
C VAL A 85 5.82 -7.02 -7.16
N LEU A 86 5.78 -7.46 -8.40
CA LEU A 86 4.59 -7.39 -9.24
C LEU A 86 3.96 -8.78 -9.36
N LEU A 87 2.71 -8.89 -8.92
CA LEU A 87 1.86 -10.05 -9.17
C LEU A 87 1.09 -9.79 -10.47
N SER A 88 1.42 -10.52 -11.52
CA SER A 88 0.82 -10.28 -12.84
C SER A 88 0.49 -11.59 -13.53
N ASP A 89 -0.79 -11.78 -13.80
CA ASP A 89 -1.33 -12.87 -14.61
C ASP A 89 -2.60 -12.39 -15.31
N LYS A 90 -2.89 -12.94 -16.49
CA LYS A 90 -4.14 -12.67 -17.22
C LYS A 90 -5.38 -13.13 -16.44
N ALA A 91 -5.24 -14.19 -15.63
CA ALA A 91 -6.31 -14.70 -14.77
C ALA A 91 -6.72 -13.73 -13.66
N PHE A 92 -5.89 -12.73 -13.34
CA PHE A 92 -6.23 -11.72 -12.33
C PHE A 92 -7.11 -10.60 -12.87
N ALA A 93 -7.34 -10.55 -14.18
CA ALA A 93 -8.21 -9.53 -14.78
C ALA A 93 -9.65 -9.69 -14.31
N GLY A 94 -10.27 -8.58 -13.88
CA GLY A 94 -11.65 -8.58 -13.38
C GLY A 94 -11.81 -9.06 -11.93
N SER A 95 -10.72 -9.30 -11.19
CA SER A 95 -10.79 -9.63 -9.76
C SER A 95 -11.55 -8.57 -8.97
N ASP A 96 -12.47 -9.01 -8.13
CA ASP A 96 -13.09 -8.20 -7.10
C ASP A 96 -12.14 -7.94 -5.92
N THR A 97 -12.63 -7.32 -4.86
CA THR A 97 -11.80 -7.01 -3.68
C THR A 97 -11.36 -8.27 -2.94
N LEU A 98 -12.20 -9.31 -2.91
CA LEU A 98 -11.90 -10.54 -2.20
C LEU A 98 -10.79 -11.32 -2.90
N ALA A 99 -10.92 -11.54 -4.21
CA ALA A 99 -9.89 -12.19 -5.03
C ALA A 99 -8.58 -11.39 -5.01
N THR A 100 -8.65 -10.06 -5.11
CA THR A 100 -7.48 -9.18 -5.01
C THR A 100 -6.77 -9.36 -3.67
N SER A 101 -7.49 -9.34 -2.57
CA SER A 101 -6.92 -9.48 -1.22
C SER A 101 -6.30 -10.85 -1.00
N TYR A 102 -6.93 -11.91 -1.52
CA TYR A 102 -6.39 -13.26 -1.50
C TYR A 102 -5.05 -13.34 -2.27
N ILE A 103 -5.00 -12.84 -3.50
CA ILE A 103 -3.79 -12.86 -4.34
C ILE A 103 -2.66 -12.05 -3.66
N LEU A 104 -2.99 -10.88 -3.11
CA LEU A 104 -2.01 -10.08 -2.35
C LEU A 104 -1.52 -10.83 -1.12
N SER A 105 -2.38 -11.56 -0.39
CA SER A 105 -1.98 -12.33 0.79
C SER A 105 -0.98 -13.43 0.43
N GLU A 106 -1.18 -14.13 -0.70
CA GLU A 106 -0.23 -15.12 -1.19
C GLU A 106 1.11 -14.48 -1.62
N GLY A 107 1.04 -13.28 -2.20
CA GLY A 107 2.23 -12.48 -2.48
C GLY A 107 3.01 -12.11 -1.21
N VAL A 108 2.32 -11.66 -0.16
CA VAL A 108 2.91 -11.37 1.16
C VAL A 108 3.56 -12.60 1.77
N LYS A 109 2.85 -13.74 1.80
CA LYS A 109 3.39 -15.02 2.30
C LYS A 109 4.66 -15.42 1.56
N LYS A 110 4.71 -15.22 0.25
CA LYS A 110 5.89 -15.53 -0.58
C LYS A 110 7.05 -14.56 -0.37
N ILE A 111 6.81 -13.30 -0.03
CA ILE A 111 7.84 -12.33 0.38
C ILE A 111 8.52 -12.79 1.68
N GLY A 112 7.77 -13.42 2.57
CA GLY A 112 8.25 -13.94 3.85
C GLY A 112 7.99 -13.00 5.03
N PRO A 113 8.68 -13.19 6.16
CA PRO A 113 8.38 -12.46 7.39
C PRO A 113 8.40 -10.94 7.20
N PHE A 114 7.45 -10.27 7.82
CA PHE A 114 7.28 -8.81 7.80
C PHE A 114 6.79 -8.32 9.17
N ASP A 115 6.94 -7.03 9.42
CA ASP A 115 6.47 -6.39 10.66
C ASP A 115 5.23 -5.53 10.41
N LEU A 116 5.17 -4.84 9.26
CA LEU A 116 4.12 -3.87 8.96
C LEU A 116 3.68 -3.96 7.50
N ILE A 117 2.36 -3.91 7.27
CA ILE A 117 1.80 -3.67 5.95
C ILE A 117 1.13 -2.29 5.96
N LEU A 118 1.43 -1.49 4.94
CA LEU A 118 0.79 -0.20 4.70
C LEU A 118 0.06 -0.22 3.35
N CYS A 119 -1.12 0.36 3.30
CA CYS A 119 -1.87 0.60 2.06
C CYS A 119 -2.69 1.88 2.18
N GLY A 120 -3.13 2.45 1.08
CA GLY A 120 -4.16 3.47 1.11
C GLY A 120 -5.49 2.91 1.60
N ASN A 121 -6.27 3.71 2.33
CA ASN A 121 -7.56 3.26 2.82
C ASN A 121 -8.52 2.85 1.69
N GLN A 122 -8.39 3.46 0.53
CA GLN A 122 -9.18 3.16 -0.66
C GLN A 122 -8.46 3.63 -1.92
N THR A 123 -8.94 3.19 -3.08
CA THR A 123 -8.42 3.64 -4.38
C THR A 123 -9.40 4.60 -5.04
N ILE A 124 -8.89 5.56 -5.83
CA ILE A 124 -9.72 6.58 -6.47
C ILE A 124 -10.58 6.06 -7.63
N ASP A 125 -10.32 4.85 -8.11
CA ASP A 125 -11.09 4.21 -9.18
C ASP A 125 -12.23 3.30 -8.68
N GLY A 126 -12.04 2.63 -7.55
CA GLY A 126 -12.99 1.65 -7.03
C GLY A 126 -13.71 2.07 -5.75
N TRP A 127 -13.08 2.90 -4.91
CA TRP A 127 -13.62 3.49 -3.66
C TRP A 127 -14.14 2.49 -2.62
N THR A 128 -13.81 1.20 -2.73
CA THR A 128 -14.40 0.17 -1.86
C THR A 128 -13.90 0.21 -0.42
N GLY A 129 -12.63 0.52 -0.21
CA GLY A 129 -11.99 0.48 1.11
C GLY A 129 -11.85 -0.93 1.72
N HIS A 130 -12.14 -1.98 0.94
CA HIS A 130 -12.22 -3.35 1.46
C HIS A 130 -10.91 -4.13 1.43
N VAL A 131 -10.00 -3.82 0.49
CA VAL A 131 -8.79 -4.63 0.27
C VAL A 131 -7.91 -4.71 1.52
N GLY A 132 -7.65 -3.61 2.21
CA GLY A 132 -6.85 -3.61 3.44
C GLY A 132 -7.42 -4.54 4.52
N PRO A 133 -8.68 -4.34 4.97
CA PRO A 133 -9.32 -5.23 5.95
C PRO A 133 -9.37 -6.71 5.53
N GLN A 134 -9.71 -7.00 4.28
CA GLN A 134 -9.73 -8.38 3.77
C GLN A 134 -8.33 -9.00 3.73
N LEU A 135 -7.30 -8.22 3.37
CA LEU A 135 -5.92 -8.68 3.38
C LEU A 135 -5.45 -9.03 4.80
N SER A 136 -5.75 -8.20 5.81
CA SER A 136 -5.40 -8.50 7.20
C SER A 136 -6.06 -9.80 7.68
N GLU A 137 -7.31 -10.04 7.31
CA GLU A 137 -8.03 -11.28 7.63
C GLU A 137 -7.39 -12.51 6.97
N PHE A 138 -7.05 -12.47 5.67
CA PHE A 138 -6.36 -13.56 4.98
C PHE A 138 -4.97 -13.87 5.55
N LEU A 139 -4.33 -12.89 6.18
CA LEU A 139 -3.03 -13.06 6.82
C LEU A 139 -3.14 -13.45 8.30
N GLY A 140 -4.33 -13.37 8.91
CA GLY A 140 -4.55 -13.63 10.33
C GLY A 140 -3.85 -12.60 11.23
N ILE A 141 -3.77 -11.34 10.81
CA ILE A 141 -3.13 -10.25 11.55
C ILE A 141 -4.11 -9.13 11.88
N GLU A 142 -3.77 -8.32 12.88
CA GLU A 142 -4.55 -7.13 13.20
C GLU A 142 -4.57 -6.13 12.02
N GLY A 143 -5.74 -5.52 11.75
CA GLY A 143 -5.92 -4.50 10.72
C GLY A 143 -6.55 -3.23 11.28
N ILE A 144 -5.91 -2.07 11.10
CA ILE A 144 -6.46 -0.78 11.50
C ILE A 144 -6.67 0.09 10.27
N SER A 145 -7.93 0.46 10.02
CA SER A 145 -8.29 1.32 8.89
C SER A 145 -8.38 2.79 9.30
N LEU A 146 -8.34 3.69 8.30
CA LEU A 146 -8.50 5.14 8.47
C LEU A 146 -7.41 5.77 9.36
N VAL A 147 -6.19 5.25 9.31
CA VAL A 147 -5.07 5.77 10.10
C VAL A 147 -4.65 7.13 9.56
N ARG A 148 -4.68 8.16 10.44
CA ARG A 148 -4.28 9.51 10.12
C ARG A 148 -2.95 9.94 10.76
N MET A 149 -2.45 9.18 11.72
CA MET A 149 -1.20 9.47 12.42
C MET A 149 -0.66 8.22 13.08
N ILE A 150 0.63 8.01 13.00
CA ILE A 150 1.38 7.09 13.85
C ILE A 150 1.99 7.93 14.97
N GLU A 151 1.63 7.65 16.22
CA GLU A 151 2.11 8.40 17.37
C GLU A 151 3.40 7.84 17.93
N GLU A 152 3.41 6.54 18.17
CA GLU A 152 4.48 5.87 18.86
C GLU A 152 4.79 4.54 18.18
N PHE A 153 6.04 4.16 18.25
CA PHE A 153 6.57 2.98 17.61
C PHE A 153 7.55 2.30 18.56
N TYR A 154 7.18 1.14 19.08
CA TYR A 154 8.00 0.36 20.01
C TYR A 154 8.54 -0.86 19.30
N LEU A 155 9.87 -0.97 19.24
CA LEU A 155 10.57 -2.12 18.68
C LEU A 155 11.41 -2.77 19.75
N GLU A 156 11.10 -4.00 20.11
CA GLU A 156 12.00 -4.84 20.85
C GLU A 156 12.93 -5.57 19.87
N GLN A 157 14.22 -5.30 19.96
CA GLN A 157 15.22 -5.97 19.14
C GLN A 157 15.83 -7.15 19.91
N ASP A 158 16.04 -8.28 19.23
CA ASP A 158 16.84 -9.36 19.75
C ASP A 158 18.34 -8.97 19.76
N ALA A 159 19.20 -9.82 20.37
CA ALA A 159 20.63 -9.60 20.42
C ALA A 159 21.32 -9.47 19.03
N MET A 160 20.62 -9.80 17.95
CA MET A 160 21.07 -9.67 16.55
C MET A 160 20.42 -8.48 15.85
N GLY A 161 19.72 -7.59 16.58
CA GLY A 161 19.06 -6.41 16.01
C GLY A 161 17.79 -6.71 15.21
N ARG A 162 17.24 -7.94 15.28
CA ARG A 162 15.98 -8.28 14.61
C ARG A 162 14.80 -7.91 15.49
N SER A 163 13.76 -7.34 14.91
CA SER A 163 12.50 -7.09 15.64
C SER A 163 11.91 -8.43 16.11
N LYS A 164 11.79 -8.61 17.42
CA LYS A 164 11.25 -9.83 18.03
C LYS A 164 9.82 -9.64 18.49
N ASN A 165 9.52 -8.50 19.04
CA ASN A 165 8.21 -8.04 19.48
C ASN A 165 8.17 -6.53 19.30
N GLY A 166 6.97 -5.97 19.24
CA GLY A 166 6.81 -4.53 19.21
C GLY A 166 5.35 -4.18 19.08
N SER A 167 5.05 -2.92 19.31
CA SER A 167 3.72 -2.35 19.12
C SER A 167 3.79 -1.00 18.44
N ILE A 168 2.68 -0.60 17.89
CA ILE A 168 2.47 0.70 17.25
C ILE A 168 1.22 1.34 17.83
N ILE A 169 1.29 2.62 18.13
CA ILE A 169 0.15 3.41 18.56
C ILE A 169 -0.22 4.37 17.46
N VAL A 170 -1.49 4.31 17.04
CA VAL A 170 -2.00 5.10 15.93
C VAL A 170 -3.26 5.88 16.30
N ARG A 171 -3.50 6.97 15.58
CA ARG A 171 -4.81 7.66 15.58
C ARG A 171 -5.58 7.26 14.35
N ARG A 172 -6.71 6.62 14.58
CA ARG A 172 -7.70 6.28 13.56
C ARG A 172 -8.76 7.38 13.50
N LYS A 173 -9.12 7.83 12.30
CA LYS A 173 -10.24 8.77 12.08
C LYS A 173 -11.57 8.10 12.41
N ILE A 174 -12.42 8.81 13.13
CA ILE A 174 -13.82 8.47 13.40
C ILE A 174 -14.69 9.71 13.11
N ASP A 175 -16.01 9.58 13.11
CA ASP A 175 -16.93 10.66 12.72
C ASP A 175 -16.75 11.94 13.55
N LEU A 176 -16.54 11.81 14.86
CA LEU A 176 -16.40 12.94 15.78
C LEU A 176 -14.99 13.06 16.39
N GLY A 177 -13.94 12.80 15.59
CA GLY A 177 -12.57 12.96 16.06
C GLY A 177 -11.64 11.81 15.66
N TYR A 178 -11.00 11.20 16.65
CA TYR A 178 -10.11 10.06 16.43
C TYR A 178 -10.14 9.07 17.61
N ALA A 179 -9.88 7.81 17.31
CA ALA A 179 -9.60 6.79 18.31
C ALA A 179 -8.09 6.52 18.35
N ARG A 180 -7.51 6.46 19.56
CA ARG A 180 -6.13 6.02 19.79
C ARG A 180 -6.14 4.52 19.98
N ILE A 181 -5.39 3.81 19.13
CA ILE A 181 -5.37 2.35 19.10
C ILE A 181 -3.92 1.89 19.19
N GLU A 182 -3.67 0.91 20.05
CA GLU A 182 -2.42 0.17 20.10
C GLU A 182 -2.61 -1.19 19.42
N ALA A 183 -1.64 -1.61 18.61
CA ALA A 183 -1.60 -2.93 17.97
C ALA A 183 -0.20 -3.50 18.03
N ARG A 184 -0.11 -4.83 18.06
CA ARG A 184 1.17 -5.56 18.03
C ARG A 184 1.58 -5.91 16.60
N PHE A 185 2.88 -5.98 16.35
CA PHE A 185 3.40 -6.49 15.09
C PHE A 185 3.24 -8.02 15.00
N PRO A 186 2.98 -8.58 13.79
CA PRO A 186 2.73 -7.85 12.54
C PRO A 186 1.31 -7.24 12.49
N VAL A 187 1.18 -6.06 11.87
CA VAL A 187 -0.09 -5.33 11.74
C VAL A 187 -0.24 -4.75 10.33
N LEU A 188 -1.49 -4.58 9.88
CA LEU A 188 -1.81 -3.85 8.66
C LEU A 188 -2.47 -2.51 9.02
N LEU A 189 -1.98 -1.43 8.43
CA LEU A 189 -2.58 -0.10 8.55
C LEU A 189 -3.03 0.39 7.17
N SER A 190 -4.31 0.76 7.04
CA SER A 190 -4.75 1.50 5.87
C SER A 190 -4.87 3.00 6.21
N VAL A 191 -4.16 3.83 5.42
CA VAL A 191 -3.93 5.23 5.75
C VAL A 191 -4.83 6.18 4.96
N VAL A 192 -5.15 7.31 5.57
CA VAL A 192 -5.86 8.43 4.91
C VAL A 192 -4.88 9.50 4.46
N LYS A 193 -5.35 10.42 3.61
CA LYS A 193 -4.54 11.50 3.03
C LYS A 193 -3.86 12.38 4.10
N ASP A 194 -4.52 12.57 5.24
CA ASP A 194 -4.06 13.48 6.29
C ASP A 194 -2.83 12.98 7.06
N ILE A 195 -2.37 11.74 6.79
CA ILE A 195 -1.22 11.16 7.51
C ILE A 195 0.10 11.88 7.20
N ASN A 196 0.28 12.31 5.97
CA ASN A 196 1.50 13.01 5.52
C ASN A 196 1.31 13.71 4.17
N THR A 197 2.36 14.42 3.74
CA THR A 197 2.52 14.91 2.36
C THR A 197 3.60 14.05 1.69
N PRO A 198 3.27 13.29 0.63
CA PRO A 198 4.24 12.44 -0.04
C PRO A 198 5.33 13.23 -0.76
N ARG A 199 6.55 12.72 -0.72
CA ARG A 199 7.68 13.22 -1.53
C ARG A 199 7.50 12.91 -3.00
N TYR A 200 8.23 13.60 -3.83
CA TYR A 200 8.41 13.23 -5.24
C TYR A 200 9.56 12.24 -5.38
N ALA A 201 9.55 11.50 -6.50
CA ALA A 201 10.69 10.69 -6.89
C ALA A 201 11.94 11.59 -7.05
N THR A 202 13.07 11.13 -6.55
CA THR A 202 14.33 11.89 -6.68
C THR A 202 14.93 11.70 -8.07
N PHE A 203 15.66 12.69 -8.55
CA PHE A 203 16.37 12.59 -9.84
C PHE A 203 17.37 11.42 -9.85
N ALA A 204 18.09 11.22 -8.75
CA ALA A 204 18.99 10.08 -8.58
C ALA A 204 18.25 8.73 -8.63
N GLY A 205 17.07 8.62 -7.99
CA GLY A 205 16.27 7.41 -8.02
C GLY A 205 15.65 7.09 -9.38
N ILE A 206 15.50 8.10 -10.28
CA ILE A 206 15.00 7.87 -11.65
C ILE A 206 16.11 7.33 -12.55
N LEU A 207 17.39 7.68 -12.29
CA LEU A 207 18.55 7.30 -13.10
C LEU A 207 19.19 5.97 -12.69
N GLY A 208 18.93 5.47 -11.47
CA GLY A 208 19.42 4.20 -10.95
C GLY A 208 18.44 3.09 -11.20
#